data_4f612cde67920c43c425c212736440ea
#
_entry.id   4f612cde67920c43c425c212736440ea
#
_cell.length_a   1.000
_cell.length_b   1.000
_cell.length_c   1.000
_cell.angle_alpha   90.00
_cell.angle_beta   90.00
_cell.angle_gamma   90.00
#
_symmetry.space_group_name_H-M   'P 1'
#
loop_
_entity.id
_entity.type
_entity.pdbx_description
1 polymer ?
#
loop_
_entity_poly.entity_id
_entity_poly.type
_entity_poly.pdbx_seq_one_letter_code
_entity_poly.pdbx_strand_id
1 'polypeptide(L)'
;MGVNPALVAGAIISGAIFGDKCSPLSESTNLSAAVVDADLFDHIKNLMWSTVPAFVGALILFTIMGMGEAKSADMSKINQTVAILEQHFNVNFWVIIPIALMFICAWMRVPAVPTLFINIGVSVIFVFIGNPQITVTKIASIIENGFISKTGNIDVDQLLTRGGIASMMGTVALIVVTLSLGGILVHLGLIEQIMAPIAQRLNSDGKLILAVIASAI
;
A
#
# COMPACT_ATOMS: atom_id res chain seq x y z
N MET A 1 -14.37 -11.35 17.90
CA MET A 1 -13.61 -12.31 17.10
C MET A 1 -12.79 -13.16 18.07
N GLY A 2 -12.79 -14.49 17.97
CA GLY A 2 -12.10 -15.38 18.92
C GLY A 2 -10.58 -15.51 18.67
N VAL A 3 -9.99 -14.64 17.88
CA VAL A 3 -8.56 -14.65 17.54
C VAL A 3 -7.88 -13.43 18.17
N ASN A 4 -6.64 -13.61 18.64
CA ASN A 4 -5.85 -12.53 19.24
C ASN A 4 -5.73 -11.34 18.26
N PRO A 5 -6.17 -10.12 18.65
CA PRO A 5 -6.14 -8.96 17.77
C PRO A 5 -4.73 -8.59 17.28
N ALA A 6 -3.69 -8.84 18.09
CA ALA A 6 -2.31 -8.58 17.70
C ALA A 6 -1.84 -9.53 16.59
N LEU A 7 -2.25 -10.80 16.63
CA LEU A 7 -1.95 -11.78 15.59
C LEU A 7 -2.61 -11.40 14.25
N VAL A 8 -3.88 -10.98 14.30
CA VAL A 8 -4.63 -10.54 13.12
C VAL A 8 -3.99 -9.27 12.53
N ALA A 9 -3.69 -8.29 13.38
CA ALA A 9 -3.02 -7.06 12.95
C ALA A 9 -1.66 -7.35 12.31
N GLY A 10 -0.85 -8.22 12.93
CA GLY A 10 0.44 -8.64 12.39
C GLY A 10 0.33 -9.32 11.03
N ALA A 11 -0.64 -10.22 10.85
CA ALA A 11 -0.88 -10.90 9.57
C ALA A 11 -1.32 -9.90 8.48
N ILE A 12 -2.24 -8.98 8.79
CA ILE A 12 -2.70 -7.96 7.85
C ILE A 12 -1.56 -7.02 7.45
N ILE A 13 -0.79 -6.53 8.41
CA ILE A 13 0.35 -5.63 8.16
C ILE A 13 1.42 -6.34 7.33
N SER A 14 1.74 -7.59 7.65
CA SER A 14 2.70 -8.39 6.88
C SER A 14 2.28 -8.57 5.42
N GLY A 15 1.00 -8.87 5.19
CA GLY A 15 0.45 -8.97 3.83
C GLY A 15 0.44 -7.63 3.08
N ALA A 16 0.11 -6.54 3.76
CA ALA A 16 0.13 -5.21 3.18
C ALA A 16 1.54 -4.77 2.77
N ILE A 17 2.54 -5.00 3.62
CA ILE A 17 3.96 -4.70 3.33
C ILE A 17 4.47 -5.55 2.17
N PHE A 18 4.08 -6.83 2.11
CA PHE A 18 4.43 -7.70 0.98
C PHE A 18 3.87 -7.14 -0.33
N GLY A 19 2.57 -6.79 -0.34
CA GLY A 19 1.91 -6.22 -1.51
C GLY A 19 2.52 -4.89 -1.94
N ASP A 20 2.85 -4.03 -0.99
CA ASP A 20 3.51 -2.76 -1.25
C ASP A 20 4.87 -2.95 -1.93
N LYS A 21 5.75 -3.76 -1.36
CA LYS A 21 7.10 -4.02 -1.91
C LYS A 21 7.09 -4.65 -3.30
N CYS A 22 6.10 -5.45 -3.62
CA CYS A 22 6.00 -6.15 -4.92
C CYS A 22 5.21 -5.37 -5.97
N SER A 23 4.65 -4.22 -5.62
CA SER A 23 3.79 -3.42 -6.49
C SER A 23 4.58 -2.40 -7.30
N PRO A 24 4.43 -2.34 -8.62
CA PRO A 24 4.99 -1.27 -9.43
C PRO A 24 4.29 0.08 -9.20
N LEU A 25 3.19 0.10 -8.44
CA LEU A 25 2.45 1.31 -8.09
C LEU A 25 2.85 1.87 -6.72
N SER A 26 3.69 1.14 -5.97
CA SER A 26 4.19 1.58 -4.67
C SER A 26 5.13 2.77 -4.80
N GLU A 27 4.92 3.77 -3.97
CA GLU A 27 5.78 4.95 -3.90
C GLU A 27 7.20 4.57 -3.44
N SER A 28 7.30 3.70 -2.43
CA SER A 28 8.58 3.27 -1.85
C SER A 28 9.43 2.50 -2.86
N THR A 29 8.82 1.61 -3.63
CA THR A 29 9.47 0.81 -4.66
C THR A 29 9.92 1.67 -5.84
N ASN A 30 9.07 2.61 -6.29
CA ASN A 30 9.41 3.55 -7.37
C ASN A 30 10.54 4.50 -6.94
N LEU A 31 10.46 5.04 -5.71
CA LEU A 31 11.47 5.97 -5.21
C LEU A 31 12.83 5.29 -5.06
N SER A 32 12.88 4.08 -4.51
CA SER A 32 14.16 3.37 -4.34
C SER A 32 14.79 3.01 -5.68
N ALA A 33 14.02 2.59 -6.67
CA ALA A 33 14.53 2.35 -8.02
C ALA A 33 15.07 3.64 -8.67
N ALA A 34 14.35 4.76 -8.54
CA ALA A 34 14.73 6.03 -9.10
C ALA A 34 16.00 6.61 -8.47
N VAL A 35 16.20 6.48 -7.16
CA VAL A 35 17.38 7.00 -6.46
C VAL A 35 18.67 6.31 -6.89
N VAL A 36 18.59 5.01 -7.24
CA VAL A 36 19.76 4.24 -7.69
C VAL A 36 19.84 4.10 -9.22
N ASP A 37 18.99 4.81 -9.97
CA ASP A 37 18.89 4.78 -11.43
C ASP A 37 18.74 3.34 -11.98
N ALA A 38 17.95 2.52 -11.31
CA ALA A 38 17.68 1.14 -11.67
C ALA A 38 16.32 1.00 -12.39
N ASP A 39 16.21 0.00 -13.29
CA ASP A 39 14.91 -0.35 -13.86
C ASP A 39 13.96 -0.86 -12.77
N LEU A 40 12.75 -0.30 -12.74
CA LEU A 40 11.75 -0.59 -11.72
C LEU A 40 11.39 -2.09 -11.66
N PHE A 41 11.22 -2.73 -12.81
CA PHE A 41 10.79 -4.13 -12.86
C PHE A 41 11.92 -5.08 -12.50
N ASP A 42 13.15 -4.76 -12.86
CA ASP A 42 14.33 -5.52 -12.43
C ASP A 42 14.55 -5.34 -10.92
N HIS A 43 14.32 -4.16 -10.38
CA HIS A 43 14.35 -3.90 -8.95
C HIS A 43 13.31 -4.76 -8.21
N ILE A 44 12.04 -4.76 -8.65
CA ILE A 44 10.98 -5.59 -8.08
C ILE A 44 11.34 -7.08 -8.14
N LYS A 45 11.84 -7.54 -9.29
CA LYS A 45 12.26 -8.94 -9.47
C LYS A 45 13.34 -9.35 -8.47
N ASN A 46 14.31 -8.47 -8.21
CA ASN A 46 15.35 -8.72 -7.22
C ASN A 46 14.80 -8.70 -5.79
N LEU A 47 13.88 -7.78 -5.47
CA LEU A 47 13.18 -7.75 -4.18
C LEU A 47 12.41 -9.03 -3.90
N MET A 48 11.79 -9.63 -4.91
CA MET A 48 11.02 -10.87 -4.75
C MET A 48 11.86 -12.03 -4.23
N TRP A 49 13.14 -12.10 -4.54
CA TRP A 49 14.04 -13.16 -4.04
C TRP A 49 14.16 -13.19 -2.52
N SER A 50 14.08 -12.05 -1.86
CA SER A 50 14.10 -11.96 -0.39
C SER A 50 12.69 -11.92 0.21
N THR A 51 11.77 -11.23 -0.47
CA THR A 51 10.44 -10.96 0.06
C THR A 51 9.52 -12.18 0.01
N VAL A 52 9.60 -13.00 -1.06
CA VAL A 52 8.78 -14.22 -1.19
C VAL A 52 9.12 -15.27 -0.12
N PRO A 53 10.39 -15.62 0.14
CA PRO A 53 10.72 -16.54 1.23
C PRO A 53 10.28 -16.01 2.61
N ALA A 54 10.46 -14.72 2.86
CA ALA A 54 10.04 -14.09 4.11
C ALA A 54 8.51 -14.14 4.27
N PHE A 55 7.76 -13.87 3.20
CA PHE A 55 6.30 -13.95 3.20
C PHE A 55 5.80 -15.38 3.43
N VAL A 56 6.40 -16.38 2.78
CA VAL A 56 6.07 -17.81 2.99
C VAL A 56 6.35 -18.20 4.43
N GLY A 57 7.48 -17.79 4.99
CA GLY A 57 7.80 -18.01 6.40
C GLY A 57 6.78 -17.37 7.34
N ALA A 58 6.39 -16.13 7.09
CA ALA A 58 5.37 -15.43 7.85
C ALA A 58 4.00 -16.13 7.73
N LEU A 59 3.62 -16.56 6.53
CA LEU A 59 2.37 -17.28 6.29
C LEU A 59 2.30 -18.58 7.11
N ILE A 60 3.39 -19.35 7.12
CA ILE A 60 3.50 -20.61 7.91
C ILE A 60 3.36 -20.27 9.41
N LEU A 61 4.10 -19.28 9.92
CA LEU A 61 4.04 -18.87 11.32
C LEU A 61 2.63 -18.43 11.74
N PHE A 62 1.99 -17.55 10.97
CA PHE A 62 0.64 -17.09 11.27
C PHE A 62 -0.39 -18.22 11.16
N THR A 63 -0.21 -19.16 10.24
CA THR A 63 -1.08 -20.35 10.14
C THR A 63 -0.96 -21.22 11.39
N ILE A 64 0.26 -21.55 11.82
CA ILE A 64 0.50 -22.36 13.03
C ILE A 64 -0.06 -21.65 14.27
N MET A 65 0.22 -20.37 14.44
CA MET A 65 -0.29 -19.59 15.58
C MET A 65 -1.81 -19.44 15.57
N GLY A 66 -2.42 -19.31 14.38
CA GLY A 66 -3.86 -19.17 14.21
C GLY A 66 -4.64 -20.46 14.42
N MET A 67 -4.07 -21.63 14.16
CA MET A 67 -4.73 -22.94 14.32
C MET A 67 -5.16 -23.20 15.78
N GLY A 68 -4.46 -22.63 16.75
CA GLY A 68 -4.79 -22.79 18.18
C GLY A 68 -5.92 -21.90 18.68
N GLU A 69 -6.22 -20.80 17.97
CA GLU A 69 -7.18 -19.77 18.38
C GLU A 69 -8.49 -19.76 17.57
N ALA A 70 -8.66 -20.66 16.63
CA ALA A 70 -9.85 -20.76 15.77
C ALA A 70 -11.09 -21.21 16.55
N LYS A 71 -11.50 -20.44 17.55
CA LYS A 71 -12.84 -20.54 18.16
C LYS A 71 -13.78 -19.72 17.30
N SER A 72 -14.78 -20.41 16.73
CA SER A 72 -15.92 -19.94 15.93
C SER A 72 -15.97 -18.43 15.69
N ALA A 73 -15.60 -18.01 14.48
CA ALA A 73 -15.91 -16.66 14.02
C ALA A 73 -17.41 -16.39 14.19
N ASP A 74 -17.75 -15.25 14.75
CA ASP A 74 -19.15 -14.84 14.91
C ASP A 74 -19.74 -14.50 13.53
N MET A 75 -20.25 -15.54 12.88
CA MET A 75 -20.85 -15.42 11.53
C MET A 75 -22.04 -14.47 11.51
N SER A 76 -22.66 -14.20 12.66
CA SER A 76 -23.79 -13.28 12.71
C SER A 76 -23.37 -11.83 12.42
N LYS A 77 -22.24 -11.39 12.94
CA LYS A 77 -21.67 -10.06 12.66
C LYS A 77 -21.23 -9.92 11.19
N ILE A 78 -20.65 -10.96 10.63
CA ILE A 78 -20.24 -10.96 9.22
C ILE A 78 -21.47 -10.82 8.33
N ASN A 79 -22.50 -11.66 8.55
CA ASN A 79 -23.73 -11.61 7.76
C ASN A 79 -24.45 -10.26 7.91
N GLN A 80 -24.43 -9.67 9.10
CA GLN A 80 -25.03 -8.35 9.35
C GLN A 80 -24.26 -7.25 8.59
N THR A 81 -22.94 -7.29 8.58
CA THR A 81 -22.11 -6.34 7.80
C THR A 81 -22.36 -6.49 6.30
N VAL A 82 -22.43 -7.73 5.78
CA VAL A 82 -22.72 -8.01 4.37
C VAL A 82 -24.11 -7.49 4.00
N ALA A 83 -25.13 -7.74 4.82
CA ALA A 83 -26.48 -7.27 4.58
C ALA A 83 -26.56 -5.72 4.51
N ILE A 84 -25.83 -5.01 5.39
CA ILE A 84 -25.76 -3.55 5.37
C ILE A 84 -25.10 -3.05 4.09
N LEU A 85 -24.02 -3.72 3.65
CA LEU A 85 -23.32 -3.37 2.42
C LEU A 85 -24.22 -3.57 1.19
N GLU A 86 -24.94 -4.70 1.11
CA GLU A 86 -25.87 -5.00 0.02
C GLU A 86 -27.07 -4.03 -0.05
N GLN A 87 -27.52 -3.52 1.12
CA GLN A 87 -28.60 -2.53 1.16
C GLN A 87 -28.19 -1.14 0.67
N HIS A 88 -26.95 -0.74 0.91
CA HIS A 88 -26.47 0.62 0.64
C HIS A 88 -25.63 0.73 -0.63
N PHE A 89 -25.08 -0.37 -1.12
CA PHE A 89 -24.17 -0.38 -2.25
C PHE A 89 -24.58 -1.43 -3.29
N ASN A 90 -24.71 -1.03 -4.52
CA ASN A 90 -24.89 -1.94 -5.65
C ASN A 90 -23.56 -2.61 -6.00
N VAL A 91 -23.24 -3.72 -5.34
CA VAL A 91 -22.03 -4.51 -5.60
C VAL A 91 -22.28 -5.38 -6.84
N ASN A 92 -22.00 -4.81 -8.01
CA ASN A 92 -22.11 -5.51 -9.28
C ASN A 92 -20.73 -5.96 -9.78
N PHE A 93 -20.71 -6.98 -10.63
CA PHE A 93 -19.48 -7.49 -11.26
C PHE A 93 -18.64 -6.39 -11.96
N TRP A 94 -19.27 -5.33 -12.43
CA TRP A 94 -18.62 -4.18 -13.07
C TRP A 94 -17.64 -3.43 -12.16
N VAL A 95 -17.79 -3.53 -10.84
CA VAL A 95 -16.88 -2.91 -9.85
C VAL A 95 -15.47 -3.54 -9.89
N ILE A 96 -15.33 -4.74 -10.46
CA ILE A 96 -14.05 -5.42 -10.61
C ILE A 96 -13.21 -4.80 -11.74
N ILE A 97 -13.82 -4.09 -12.70
CA ILE A 97 -13.13 -3.55 -13.88
C ILE A 97 -11.96 -2.63 -13.54
N PRO A 98 -12.08 -1.62 -12.64
CA PRO A 98 -10.94 -0.79 -12.26
C PRO A 98 -9.79 -1.61 -11.66
N ILE A 99 -10.10 -2.63 -10.87
CA ILE A 99 -9.11 -3.52 -10.27
C ILE A 99 -8.42 -4.35 -11.35
N ALA A 100 -9.19 -4.97 -12.26
CA ALA A 100 -8.65 -5.73 -13.38
C ALA A 100 -7.78 -4.87 -14.30
N LEU A 101 -8.20 -3.62 -14.55
CA LEU A 101 -7.45 -2.66 -15.35
C LEU A 101 -6.08 -2.35 -14.73
N MET A 102 -6.00 -2.19 -13.41
CA MET A 102 -4.72 -2.01 -12.71
C MET A 102 -3.77 -3.19 -12.95
N PHE A 103 -4.27 -4.42 -12.83
CA PHE A 103 -3.46 -5.61 -13.08
C PHE A 103 -3.02 -5.73 -14.54
N ILE A 104 -3.88 -5.39 -15.49
CA ILE A 104 -3.56 -5.38 -16.93
C ILE A 104 -2.48 -4.34 -17.21
N CYS A 105 -2.60 -3.12 -16.71
CA CYS A 105 -1.59 -2.07 -16.87
C CYS A 105 -0.23 -2.48 -16.24
N ALA A 106 -0.26 -3.09 -15.07
CA ALA A 106 0.95 -3.61 -14.43
C ALA A 106 1.61 -4.73 -15.26
N TRP A 107 0.81 -5.63 -15.83
CA TRP A 107 1.33 -6.67 -16.75
C TRP A 107 1.93 -6.07 -18.02
N MET A 108 1.29 -5.04 -18.58
CA MET A 108 1.78 -4.31 -19.75
C MET A 108 2.98 -3.41 -19.44
N ARG A 109 3.48 -3.40 -18.21
CA ARG A 109 4.58 -2.54 -17.72
C ARG A 109 4.33 -1.04 -17.94
N VAL A 110 3.08 -0.62 -17.88
CA VAL A 110 2.73 0.80 -17.93
C VAL A 110 3.23 1.48 -16.66
N PRO A 111 3.89 2.65 -16.74
CA PRO A 111 4.34 3.38 -15.56
C PRO A 111 3.21 3.69 -14.57
N ALA A 112 3.55 3.81 -13.28
CA ALA A 112 2.57 3.97 -12.19
C ALA A 112 1.65 5.18 -12.39
N VAL A 113 2.22 6.34 -12.73
CA VAL A 113 1.45 7.59 -12.83
C VAL A 113 0.38 7.52 -13.93
N PRO A 114 0.66 7.15 -15.19
CA PRO A 114 -0.36 6.94 -16.21
C PRO A 114 -1.40 5.90 -15.81
N THR A 115 -1.00 4.78 -15.19
CA THR A 115 -1.92 3.73 -14.72
C THR A 115 -2.93 4.28 -13.73
N LEU A 116 -2.49 5.09 -12.77
CA LEU A 116 -3.36 5.71 -11.77
C LEU A 116 -4.35 6.69 -12.42
N PHE A 117 -3.88 7.55 -13.33
CA PHE A 117 -4.78 8.49 -14.03
C PHE A 117 -5.82 7.78 -14.89
N ILE A 118 -5.44 6.75 -15.63
CA ILE A 118 -6.38 5.94 -16.42
C ILE A 118 -7.42 5.30 -15.49
N ASN A 119 -6.98 4.73 -14.37
CA ASN A 119 -7.85 4.06 -13.42
C ASN A 119 -8.83 5.05 -12.75
N ILE A 120 -8.36 6.23 -12.35
CA ILE A 120 -9.24 7.30 -11.82
C ILE A 120 -10.26 7.70 -12.88
N GLY A 121 -9.85 7.93 -14.12
CA GLY A 121 -10.77 8.29 -15.21
C GLY A 121 -11.85 7.24 -15.45
N VAL A 122 -11.46 5.96 -15.53
CA VAL A 122 -12.39 4.84 -15.67
C VAL A 122 -13.32 4.76 -14.46
N SER A 123 -12.81 4.88 -13.25
CA SER A 123 -13.64 4.84 -12.03
C SER A 123 -14.65 5.97 -11.99
N VAL A 124 -14.28 7.18 -12.39
CA VAL A 124 -15.19 8.33 -12.48
C VAL A 124 -16.31 8.06 -13.51
N ILE A 125 -15.97 7.49 -14.67
CA ILE A 125 -16.99 7.12 -15.69
C ILE A 125 -17.97 6.10 -15.11
N PHE A 126 -17.47 5.07 -14.39
CA PHE A 126 -18.35 4.08 -13.75
C PHE A 126 -19.25 4.69 -12.68
N VAL A 127 -18.78 5.67 -11.92
CA VAL A 127 -19.60 6.39 -10.95
C VAL A 127 -20.74 7.15 -11.65
N PHE A 128 -20.49 7.79 -12.79
CA PHE A 128 -21.53 8.47 -13.57
C PHE A 128 -22.56 7.48 -14.16
N ILE A 129 -22.10 6.33 -14.66
CA ILE A 129 -22.99 5.29 -15.20
C ILE A 129 -23.87 4.70 -14.09
N GLY A 130 -23.29 4.44 -12.92
CA GLY A 130 -24.00 3.85 -11.78
C GLY A 130 -24.89 4.84 -11.04
N ASN A 131 -24.62 6.14 -11.14
CA ASN A 131 -25.35 7.20 -10.44
C ASN A 131 -25.51 8.46 -11.33
N PRO A 132 -26.42 8.46 -12.30
CA PRO A 132 -26.58 9.58 -13.25
C PRO A 132 -26.92 10.92 -12.60
N GLN A 133 -27.39 10.91 -11.36
CA GLN A 133 -27.74 12.12 -10.59
C GLN A 133 -26.56 12.73 -9.84
N ILE A 134 -25.37 12.09 -9.89
CA ILE A 134 -24.21 12.60 -9.16
C ILE A 134 -23.67 13.86 -9.86
N THR A 135 -23.42 14.90 -9.07
CA THR A 135 -22.88 16.14 -9.58
C THR A 135 -21.36 16.07 -9.64
N VAL A 136 -20.74 16.71 -10.64
CA VAL A 136 -19.28 16.82 -10.77
C VAL A 136 -18.65 17.38 -9.49
N THR A 137 -19.28 18.36 -8.86
CA THR A 137 -18.84 18.93 -7.58
C THR A 137 -18.76 17.87 -6.46
N LYS A 138 -19.71 16.92 -6.45
CA LYS A 138 -19.70 15.83 -5.47
C LYS A 138 -18.52 14.88 -5.71
N ILE A 139 -18.24 14.56 -6.98
CA ILE A 139 -17.08 13.72 -7.33
C ILE A 139 -15.78 14.42 -6.96
N ALA A 140 -15.64 15.72 -7.27
CA ALA A 140 -14.48 16.50 -6.90
C ALA A 140 -14.27 16.50 -5.37
N SER A 141 -15.34 16.69 -4.60
CA SER A 141 -15.30 16.61 -3.14
C SER A 141 -14.88 15.24 -2.62
N ILE A 142 -15.30 14.14 -3.26
CA ILE A 142 -14.89 12.79 -2.89
C ILE A 142 -13.40 12.58 -3.20
N ILE A 143 -12.91 13.07 -4.32
CA ILE A 143 -11.49 12.99 -4.68
C ILE A 143 -10.64 13.79 -3.69
N GLU A 144 -11.08 14.98 -3.31
CA GLU A 144 -10.36 15.86 -2.38
C GLU A 144 -10.41 15.35 -0.95
N ASN A 145 -11.60 15.09 -0.41
CA ASN A 145 -11.84 14.84 1.02
C ASN A 145 -12.06 13.35 1.35
N GLY A 146 -12.17 12.50 0.34
CA GLY A 146 -12.51 11.09 0.50
C GLY A 146 -14.01 10.81 0.52
N PHE A 147 -14.33 9.54 0.49
CA PHE A 147 -15.70 9.06 0.62
C PHE A 147 -16.08 9.01 2.11
N ILE A 148 -17.21 9.59 2.46
CA ILE A 148 -17.78 9.55 3.80
C ILE A 148 -19.03 8.67 3.75
N SER A 149 -18.96 7.52 4.40
CA SER A 149 -20.07 6.58 4.52
C SER A 149 -21.06 7.03 5.59
N LYS A 150 -22.35 6.78 5.35
CA LYS A 150 -23.45 7.07 6.27
C LYS A 150 -24.46 5.93 6.22
N THR A 151 -24.04 4.73 6.60
CA THR A 151 -24.92 3.56 6.65
C THR A 151 -25.69 3.44 7.96
N GLY A 152 -25.33 4.25 8.98
CA GLY A 152 -25.89 4.18 10.32
C GLY A 152 -25.26 3.11 11.21
N ASN A 153 -24.30 2.35 10.70
CA ASN A 153 -23.52 1.40 11.49
C ASN A 153 -22.08 1.93 11.63
N ILE A 154 -21.66 2.19 12.86
CA ILE A 154 -20.37 2.82 13.16
C ILE A 154 -19.20 2.01 12.60
N ASP A 155 -19.23 0.68 12.73
CA ASP A 155 -18.13 -0.19 12.28
C ASP A 155 -18.00 -0.16 10.74
N VAL A 156 -19.13 -0.19 10.02
CA VAL A 156 -19.18 -0.12 8.56
C VAL A 156 -18.77 1.27 8.08
N ASP A 157 -19.27 2.32 8.72
CA ASP A 157 -18.95 3.70 8.36
C ASP A 157 -17.47 4.02 8.57
N GLN A 158 -16.86 3.56 9.67
CA GLN A 158 -15.42 3.69 9.90
C GLN A 158 -14.57 2.92 8.87
N LEU A 159 -15.04 1.75 8.42
CA LEU A 159 -14.35 0.96 7.42
C LEU A 159 -14.37 1.64 6.05
N LEU A 160 -15.50 2.20 5.66
CA LEU A 160 -15.74 2.76 4.32
C LEU A 160 -15.35 4.24 4.19
N THR A 161 -15.32 4.99 5.30
CA THR A 161 -14.89 6.40 5.30
C THR A 161 -13.38 6.47 5.16
N ARG A 162 -12.91 6.53 3.92
CA ARG A 162 -11.49 6.47 3.56
C ARG A 162 -11.18 7.30 2.32
N GLY A 163 -9.89 7.56 2.12
CA GLY A 163 -9.34 8.18 0.93
C GLY A 163 -9.33 9.70 0.97
N GLY A 164 -9.24 10.30 -0.21
CA GLY A 164 -9.11 11.72 -0.43
C GLY A 164 -7.67 12.23 -0.39
N ILE A 165 -7.38 13.18 -1.27
CA ILE A 165 -6.06 13.82 -1.36
C ILE A 165 -5.70 14.50 -0.02
N ALA A 166 -6.69 15.12 0.64
CA ALA A 166 -6.49 15.80 1.92
C ALA A 166 -5.93 14.87 3.01
N SER A 167 -6.34 13.59 3.03
CA SER A 167 -5.83 12.61 4.01
C SER A 167 -4.35 12.28 3.82
N MET A 168 -3.82 12.45 2.60
CA MET A 168 -2.43 12.14 2.24
C MET A 168 -1.49 13.34 2.38
N MET A 169 -2.02 14.55 2.60
CA MET A 169 -1.20 15.77 2.65
C MET A 169 -0.15 15.75 3.75
N GLY A 170 -0.44 15.12 4.90
CA GLY A 170 0.53 14.93 5.98
C GLY A 170 1.72 14.07 5.54
N THR A 171 1.45 12.97 4.83
CA THR A 171 2.49 12.08 4.29
C THR A 171 3.32 12.80 3.22
N VAL A 172 2.68 13.53 2.31
CA VAL A 172 3.38 14.33 1.28
C VAL A 172 4.28 15.37 1.93
N ALA A 173 3.79 16.10 2.93
CA ALA A 173 4.60 17.07 3.66
C ALA A 173 5.82 16.42 4.33
N LEU A 174 5.64 15.27 4.95
CA LEU A 174 6.73 14.50 5.57
C LEU A 174 7.79 14.09 4.53
N ILE A 175 7.36 13.58 3.38
CA ILE A 175 8.26 13.19 2.28
C ILE A 175 9.05 14.40 1.79
N VAL A 176 8.39 15.53 1.53
CA VAL A 176 9.05 16.76 1.06
C VAL A 176 10.09 17.24 2.07
N VAL A 177 9.75 17.28 3.36
CA VAL A 177 10.68 17.70 4.42
C VAL A 177 11.87 16.73 4.52
N THR A 178 11.62 15.43 4.49
CA THR A 178 12.66 14.40 4.60
C THR A 178 13.62 14.43 3.41
N LEU A 179 13.09 14.53 2.18
CA LEU A 179 13.92 14.63 0.98
C LEU A 179 14.71 15.94 0.94
N SER A 180 14.12 17.06 1.38
CA SER A 180 14.80 18.33 1.45
C SER A 180 15.96 18.29 2.45
N LEU A 181 15.72 17.73 3.64
CA LEU A 181 16.75 17.53 4.65
C LEU A 181 17.87 16.62 4.13
N GLY A 182 17.50 15.48 3.53
CA GLY A 182 18.46 14.56 2.92
C GLY A 182 19.30 15.23 1.84
N GLY A 183 18.67 16.00 0.96
CA GLY A 183 19.36 16.78 -0.08
C GLY A 183 20.38 17.79 0.49
N ILE A 184 20.01 18.49 1.56
CA ILE A 184 20.90 19.41 2.26
C ILE A 184 22.11 18.67 2.85
N LEU A 185 21.90 17.53 3.51
CA LEU A 185 22.97 16.72 4.11
C LEU A 185 23.94 16.17 3.05
N VAL A 186 23.41 15.75 1.89
CA VAL A 186 24.24 15.34 0.73
C VAL A 186 25.04 16.54 0.21
N HIS A 187 24.37 17.68 0.00
CA HIS A 187 25.03 18.87 -0.54
C HIS A 187 26.15 19.43 0.35
N LEU A 188 25.96 19.32 1.67
CA LEU A 188 26.98 19.70 2.67
C LEU A 188 28.13 18.66 2.78
N GLY A 189 28.07 17.54 2.04
CA GLY A 189 29.08 16.47 2.11
C GLY A 189 29.11 15.72 3.44
N LEU A 190 28.11 15.91 4.32
CA LEU A 190 28.05 15.28 5.62
C LEU A 190 27.90 13.76 5.51
N ILE A 191 27.08 13.32 4.54
CA ILE A 191 26.89 11.88 4.28
C ILE A 191 28.20 11.25 3.80
N GLU A 192 28.93 11.89 2.91
CA GLU A 192 30.24 11.41 2.42
C GLU A 192 31.27 11.33 3.55
N GLN A 193 31.33 12.33 4.42
CA GLN A 193 32.26 12.34 5.56
C GLN A 193 31.99 11.20 6.57
N ILE A 194 30.72 10.86 6.78
CA ILE A 194 30.33 9.75 7.66
C ILE A 194 30.56 8.40 6.99
N MET A 195 30.23 8.31 5.70
CA MET A 195 30.28 7.04 4.97
C MET A 195 31.68 6.65 4.52
N ALA A 196 32.57 7.62 4.20
CA ALA A 196 33.90 7.34 3.71
C ALA A 196 34.73 6.41 4.65
N PRO A 197 34.81 6.65 5.98
CA PRO A 197 35.54 5.76 6.86
C PRO A 197 34.88 4.39 7.06
N ILE A 198 33.56 4.32 6.90
CA ILE A 198 32.78 3.07 6.96
C ILE A 198 33.05 2.26 5.69
N ALA A 199 32.94 2.90 4.51
CA ALA A 199 33.17 2.25 3.22
C ALA A 199 34.58 1.65 3.09
N GLN A 200 35.59 2.34 3.62
CA GLN A 200 36.97 1.82 3.62
C GLN A 200 37.16 0.54 4.44
N ARG A 201 36.29 0.28 5.41
CA ARG A 201 36.32 -0.93 6.26
C ARG A 201 35.47 -2.07 5.69
N LEU A 202 34.64 -1.79 4.70
CA LEU A 202 33.72 -2.75 4.09
C LEU A 202 34.36 -3.39 2.83
N ASN A 203 35.39 -4.21 3.05
CA ASN A 203 36.16 -4.86 1.98
C ASN A 203 35.48 -6.13 1.41
N SER A 204 34.22 -6.37 1.69
CA SER A 204 33.49 -7.57 1.25
C SER A 204 31.99 -7.26 1.16
N ASP A 205 31.34 -7.80 0.13
CA ASP A 205 29.89 -7.64 -0.10
C ASP A 205 29.05 -8.04 1.12
N GLY A 206 29.44 -9.10 1.83
CA GLY A 206 28.77 -9.54 3.05
C GLY A 206 28.85 -8.53 4.19
N LYS A 207 29.98 -7.82 4.37
CA LYS A 207 30.12 -6.76 5.37
C LYS A 207 29.30 -5.53 4.98
N LEU A 208 29.23 -5.21 3.68
CA LEU A 208 28.40 -4.13 3.17
C LEU A 208 26.93 -4.39 3.48
N ILE A 209 26.43 -5.59 3.18
CA ILE A 209 25.05 -5.99 3.45
C ILE A 209 24.75 -5.93 4.96
N LEU A 210 25.67 -6.44 5.81
CA LEU A 210 25.51 -6.36 7.26
C LEU A 210 25.46 -4.92 7.77
N ALA A 211 26.31 -4.03 7.23
CA ALA A 211 26.31 -2.62 7.61
C ALA A 211 25.01 -1.90 7.20
N VAL A 212 24.49 -2.20 6.00
CA VAL A 212 23.20 -1.65 5.54
C VAL A 212 22.05 -2.13 6.44
N ILE A 213 22.02 -3.43 6.78
CA ILE A 213 21.00 -3.97 7.70
C ILE A 213 21.11 -3.31 9.08
N ALA A 214 22.33 -3.19 9.63
CA ALA A 214 22.53 -2.56 10.93
C ALA A 214 22.19 -1.06 10.96
N SER A 215 22.31 -0.37 9.85
CA SER A 215 21.93 1.05 9.74
C SER A 215 20.42 1.26 9.63
N ALA A 216 19.64 0.23 9.29
CA ALA A 216 18.19 0.28 9.14
C ALA A 216 17.43 -0.10 10.44
N ILE A 217 18.13 -0.56 11.48
CA ILE A 217 17.60 -0.90 12.80
C ILE A 217 17.86 0.25 13.77
#